data_1a5c9691c88628f02040b6fc0e8b5092
#
_entry.id   1a5c9691c88628f02040b6fc0e8b5092
#
_cell.length_a   1.000
_cell.length_b   1.000
_cell.length_c   1.000
_cell.angle_alpha   90.00
_cell.angle_beta   90.00
_cell.angle_gamma   90.00
#
_symmetry.space_group_name_H-M   'P 1'
#
loop_
_entity.id
_entity.type
_entity.pdbx_description
1 polymer ?
#
loop_
_entity_poly.entity_id
_entity_poly.type
_entity_poly.pdbx_seq_one_letter_code
_entity_poly.pdbx_strand_id
1 'polypeptide(L)'
;ILLVKRVKGGILYGILITWLLGIVCELTGIYVPDVDAGMYSVIPTAFVSFDFSALGETFGQVFKTDFSGVGLLNFFAVMFSFLFVDLFDTLGTLIGVASKADMLDEDGRLPNIKGALMADSIGTCVGAVLGTSTTTTFVESASGVTEGGRTGLTAMTTGVLFLLATIFSPLFLTIPSFATAPALIIVGFYMMGSAIKIDFNDPSEGIPAFLTILAMPTAYSIS
;
A
#
# COMPACT_ATOMS: atom_id res chain seq x y z
N ILE A 1 -15.90 -2.32 -15.84
CA ILE A 1 -16.05 -2.61 -17.29
C ILE A 1 -14.79 -3.26 -17.83
N LEU A 2 -13.60 -2.63 -17.70
CA LEU A 2 -12.33 -3.14 -18.25
C LEU A 2 -11.96 -4.52 -17.71
N LEU A 3 -12.13 -4.74 -16.40
CA LEU A 3 -11.87 -6.02 -15.75
C LEU A 3 -12.83 -7.12 -16.22
N VAL A 4 -14.12 -6.80 -16.34
CA VAL A 4 -15.13 -7.73 -16.86
C VAL A 4 -14.81 -8.14 -18.31
N LYS A 5 -14.26 -7.22 -19.10
CA LYS A 5 -13.77 -7.49 -20.46
C LYS A 5 -12.38 -8.14 -20.51
N ARG A 6 -11.78 -8.46 -19.35
CA ARG A 6 -10.44 -9.07 -19.23
C ARG A 6 -9.34 -8.30 -19.99
N VAL A 7 -9.44 -6.97 -19.99
CA VAL A 7 -8.38 -6.12 -20.58
C VAL A 7 -7.17 -6.17 -19.66
N LYS A 8 -6.01 -6.58 -20.20
CA LYS A 8 -4.74 -6.59 -19.45
C LYS A 8 -4.41 -5.16 -19.01
N GLY A 9 -4.00 -4.99 -17.76
CA GLY A 9 -3.74 -3.67 -17.18
C GLY A 9 -5.01 -2.83 -16.96
N GLY A 10 -6.21 -3.44 -16.90
CA GLY A 10 -7.48 -2.74 -16.78
C GLY A 10 -7.59 -1.79 -15.58
N ILE A 11 -6.88 -2.08 -14.48
CA ILE A 11 -6.79 -1.21 -13.31
C ILE A 11 -6.02 0.07 -13.65
N LEU A 12 -4.85 -0.06 -14.27
CA LEU A 12 -4.03 1.09 -14.68
C LEU A 12 -4.78 1.99 -15.67
N TYR A 13 -5.40 1.40 -16.69
CA TYR A 13 -6.22 2.17 -17.64
C TYR A 13 -7.40 2.84 -16.95
N GLY A 14 -8.00 2.20 -15.95
CA GLY A 14 -9.06 2.79 -15.14
C GLY A 14 -8.61 4.06 -14.43
N ILE A 15 -7.45 4.01 -13.77
CA ILE A 15 -6.84 5.17 -13.08
C ILE A 15 -6.55 6.29 -14.08
N LEU A 16 -5.88 5.97 -15.19
CA LEU A 16 -5.50 6.97 -16.20
C LEU A 16 -6.71 7.64 -16.86
N ILE A 17 -7.73 6.87 -17.24
CA ILE A 17 -8.96 7.40 -17.83
C ILE A 17 -9.69 8.31 -16.83
N THR A 18 -9.79 7.89 -15.58
CA THR A 18 -10.46 8.69 -14.54
C THR A 18 -9.68 9.99 -14.27
N TRP A 19 -8.36 9.93 -14.24
CA TRP A 19 -7.53 11.13 -14.12
C TRP A 19 -7.71 12.07 -15.30
N LEU A 20 -7.67 11.58 -16.54
CA LEU A 20 -7.95 12.39 -17.74
C LEU A 20 -9.33 13.04 -17.71
N LEU A 21 -10.36 12.32 -17.26
CA LEU A 21 -11.69 12.89 -17.06
C LEU A 21 -11.68 13.97 -15.97
N GLY A 22 -10.90 13.77 -14.90
CA GLY A 22 -10.69 14.78 -13.86
C GLY A 22 -10.10 16.08 -14.42
N ILE A 23 -9.08 15.97 -15.29
CA ILE A 23 -8.48 17.14 -15.98
C ILE A 23 -9.54 17.86 -16.84
N VAL A 24 -10.34 17.12 -17.58
CA VAL A 24 -11.44 17.71 -18.37
C VAL A 24 -12.44 18.42 -17.47
N CYS A 25 -12.80 17.83 -16.33
CA CYS A 25 -13.71 18.45 -15.37
C CYS A 25 -13.13 19.73 -14.75
N GLU A 26 -11.84 19.76 -14.49
CA GLU A 26 -11.15 20.97 -14.00
C GLU A 26 -11.13 22.07 -15.06
N LEU A 27 -10.80 21.73 -16.32
CA LEU A 27 -10.79 22.68 -17.43
C LEU A 27 -12.18 23.25 -17.76
N THR A 28 -13.24 22.45 -17.53
CA THR A 28 -14.63 22.90 -17.76
C THR A 28 -15.24 23.63 -16.55
N GLY A 29 -14.51 23.72 -15.44
CA GLY A 29 -14.98 24.36 -14.22
C GLY A 29 -15.98 23.54 -13.39
N ILE A 30 -16.19 22.26 -13.73
CA ILE A 30 -17.02 21.33 -12.95
C ILE A 30 -16.28 20.90 -11.68
N TYR A 31 -14.97 20.64 -11.79
CA TYR A 31 -14.08 20.38 -10.66
C TYR A 31 -13.30 21.65 -10.34
N VAL A 32 -13.52 22.22 -9.17
CA VAL A 32 -12.79 23.40 -8.69
C VAL A 32 -11.85 22.95 -7.58
N PRO A 33 -10.52 23.07 -7.75
CA PRO A 33 -9.59 22.76 -6.69
C PRO A 33 -9.82 23.64 -5.46
N ASP A 34 -9.88 23.01 -4.28
CA ASP A 34 -9.98 23.67 -2.98
C ASP A 34 -9.01 22.98 -2.02
N VAL A 35 -7.90 23.65 -1.74
CA VAL A 35 -6.82 23.12 -0.91
C VAL A 35 -7.29 22.89 0.54
N ASP A 36 -8.17 23.77 1.04
CA ASP A 36 -8.70 23.67 2.41
C ASP A 36 -9.63 22.47 2.56
N ALA A 37 -10.30 22.07 1.47
CA ALA A 37 -11.11 20.85 1.39
C ALA A 37 -10.30 19.61 0.99
N GLY A 38 -8.98 19.72 0.81
CA GLY A 38 -8.12 18.62 0.37
C GLY A 38 -8.27 18.23 -1.11
N MET A 39 -8.87 19.10 -1.91
CA MET A 39 -9.03 18.91 -3.35
C MET A 39 -7.93 19.66 -4.10
N TYR A 40 -6.91 18.94 -4.53
CA TYR A 40 -5.79 19.53 -5.27
C TYR A 40 -6.07 19.54 -6.77
N SER A 41 -5.39 20.46 -7.49
CA SER A 41 -5.41 20.47 -8.96
C SER A 41 -4.92 19.13 -9.52
N VAL A 42 -5.63 18.62 -10.50
CA VAL A 42 -5.29 17.36 -11.20
C VAL A 42 -4.49 17.62 -12.47
N ILE A 43 -4.23 18.90 -12.79
CA ILE A 43 -3.42 19.30 -13.95
C ILE A 43 -1.95 19.35 -13.53
N PRO A 44 -1.07 18.56 -14.16
CA PRO A 44 0.34 18.57 -13.82
C PRO A 44 0.99 19.91 -14.23
N THR A 45 1.65 20.57 -13.28
CA THR A 45 2.39 21.82 -13.52
C THR A 45 3.79 21.56 -14.08
N ALA A 46 4.33 20.35 -13.82
CA ALA A 46 5.61 19.88 -14.34
C ALA A 46 5.53 18.37 -14.59
N PHE A 47 6.31 17.88 -15.53
CA PHE A 47 6.38 16.44 -15.81
C PHE A 47 7.56 15.78 -15.14
N VAL A 48 8.63 16.49 -14.90
CA VAL A 48 9.90 15.98 -14.38
C VAL A 48 10.44 16.92 -13.33
N SER A 49 10.96 16.38 -12.25
CA SER A 49 11.72 17.11 -11.25
C SER A 49 12.98 16.33 -10.87
N PHE A 50 14.09 17.03 -10.83
CA PHE A 50 15.36 16.50 -10.29
C PHE A 50 15.69 17.12 -8.93
N ASP A 51 14.68 17.65 -8.25
CA ASP A 51 14.84 18.18 -6.90
C ASP A 51 14.73 17.04 -5.88
N PHE A 52 15.87 16.66 -5.34
CA PHE A 52 16.01 15.64 -4.29
C PHE A 52 16.32 16.26 -2.92
N SER A 53 16.12 17.58 -2.77
CA SER A 53 16.41 18.29 -1.50
C SER A 53 15.64 17.70 -0.32
N ALA A 54 14.34 17.39 -0.52
CA ALA A 54 13.49 16.78 0.49
C ALA A 54 14.02 15.39 0.96
N LEU A 55 14.61 14.59 0.07
CA LEU A 55 15.26 13.34 0.45
C LEU A 55 16.52 13.58 1.30
N GLY A 56 17.26 14.64 1.01
CA GLY A 56 18.42 15.05 1.80
C GLY A 56 18.06 15.51 3.22
N GLU A 57 16.89 16.11 3.39
CA GLU A 57 16.38 16.54 4.70
C GLU A 57 15.96 15.37 5.58
N THR A 58 15.38 14.33 5.00
CA THR A 58 14.90 13.17 5.75
C THR A 58 15.96 12.11 5.97
N PHE A 59 16.97 12.04 5.09
CA PHE A 59 18.04 11.04 5.14
C PHE A 59 18.81 11.08 6.45
N GLY A 60 18.89 9.94 7.13
CA GLY A 60 19.67 9.77 8.36
C GLY A 60 19.12 10.49 9.58
N GLN A 61 17.90 11.04 9.54
CA GLN A 61 17.29 11.70 10.70
C GLN A 61 17.10 10.74 11.89
N VAL A 62 16.95 9.45 11.65
CA VAL A 62 16.89 8.43 12.70
C VAL A 62 18.10 8.48 13.65
N PHE A 63 19.28 8.87 13.16
CA PHE A 63 20.50 8.99 13.97
C PHE A 63 20.64 10.34 14.70
N LYS A 64 19.81 11.32 14.36
CA LYS A 64 19.83 12.66 14.94
C LYS A 64 18.70 12.89 15.93
N THR A 65 17.75 11.96 16.02
CA THR A 65 16.58 12.09 16.88
C THR A 65 17.00 12.00 18.34
N ASP A 66 16.62 12.99 19.13
CA ASP A 66 16.83 13.01 20.57
C ASP A 66 15.62 12.38 21.28
N PHE A 67 15.86 11.26 21.94
CA PHE A 67 14.85 10.54 22.73
C PHE A 67 14.84 10.91 24.22
N SER A 68 15.66 11.90 24.65
CA SER A 68 15.81 12.24 26.07
C SER A 68 14.51 12.73 26.73
N GLY A 69 13.60 13.31 25.92
CA GLY A 69 12.28 13.76 26.38
C GLY A 69 11.20 12.66 26.42
N VAL A 70 11.49 11.47 25.91
CA VAL A 70 10.54 10.37 25.86
C VAL A 70 10.82 9.40 27.01
N GLY A 71 9.87 9.24 27.93
CA GLY A 71 10.02 8.27 29.02
C GLY A 71 10.21 6.85 28.45
N LEU A 72 11.11 6.08 29.07
CA LEU A 72 11.50 4.73 28.61
C LEU A 72 10.28 3.82 28.43
N LEU A 73 9.30 3.87 29.33
CA LEU A 73 8.07 3.08 29.25
C LEU A 73 7.23 3.47 28.02
N ASN A 74 7.08 4.78 27.77
CA ASN A 74 6.36 5.27 26.59
C ASN A 74 7.07 4.90 25.30
N PHE A 75 8.41 4.98 25.29
CA PHE A 75 9.21 4.56 24.12
C PHE A 75 8.95 3.09 23.76
N PHE A 76 9.03 2.18 24.74
CA PHE A 76 8.78 0.77 24.49
C PHE A 76 7.31 0.50 24.13
N ALA A 77 6.35 1.17 24.77
CA ALA A 77 4.93 1.00 24.46
C ALA A 77 4.64 1.38 23.00
N VAL A 78 5.13 2.53 22.54
CA VAL A 78 4.96 3.00 21.17
C VAL A 78 5.70 2.08 20.18
N MET A 79 6.94 1.69 20.50
CA MET A 79 7.73 0.78 19.68
C MET A 79 7.01 -0.56 19.48
N PHE A 80 6.49 -1.16 20.55
CA PHE A 80 5.74 -2.42 20.44
C PHE A 80 4.43 -2.24 19.69
N SER A 81 3.72 -1.13 19.89
CA SER A 81 2.49 -0.84 19.13
C SER A 81 2.76 -0.80 17.63
N PHE A 82 3.76 -0.04 17.19
CA PHE A 82 4.14 0.00 15.78
C PHE A 82 4.62 -1.35 15.25
N LEU A 83 5.42 -2.09 16.04
CA LEU A 83 5.89 -3.43 15.67
C LEU A 83 4.73 -4.39 15.43
N PHE A 84 3.72 -4.39 16.31
CA PHE A 84 2.54 -5.25 16.14
C PHE A 84 1.72 -4.85 14.92
N VAL A 85 1.48 -3.56 14.70
CA VAL A 85 0.77 -3.07 13.51
C VAL A 85 1.47 -3.51 12.24
N ASP A 86 2.78 -3.27 12.13
CA ASP A 86 3.60 -3.61 10.98
C ASP A 86 3.63 -5.13 10.73
N LEU A 87 3.80 -5.92 11.79
CA LEU A 87 3.81 -7.38 11.71
C LEU A 87 2.48 -7.94 11.19
N PHE A 88 1.36 -7.50 11.73
CA PHE A 88 0.04 -8.01 11.33
C PHE A 88 -0.36 -7.52 9.94
N ASP A 89 -0.01 -6.30 9.57
CA ASP A 89 -0.21 -5.77 8.21
C ASP A 89 0.58 -6.59 7.19
N THR A 90 1.87 -6.79 7.43
CA THR A 90 2.74 -7.59 6.57
C THR A 90 2.26 -9.04 6.46
N LEU A 91 1.93 -9.70 7.59
CA LEU A 91 1.45 -11.09 7.57
C LEU A 91 0.14 -11.23 6.81
N GLY A 92 -0.82 -10.33 7.06
CA GLY A 92 -2.11 -10.35 6.38
C GLY A 92 -1.96 -10.17 4.88
N THR A 93 -1.14 -9.22 4.47
CA THR A 93 -0.88 -8.92 3.05
C THR A 93 -0.10 -10.03 2.37
N LEU A 94 0.96 -10.57 3.01
CA LEU A 94 1.74 -11.69 2.47
C LEU A 94 0.87 -12.92 2.20
N ILE A 95 0.05 -13.31 3.18
CA ILE A 95 -0.85 -14.46 3.04
C ILE A 95 -1.91 -14.20 1.97
N GLY A 96 -2.50 -12.99 1.95
CA GLY A 96 -3.49 -12.60 0.96
C GLY A 96 -2.95 -12.63 -0.47
N VAL A 97 -1.78 -12.06 -0.70
CA VAL A 97 -1.12 -12.04 -2.01
C VAL A 97 -0.64 -13.43 -2.41
N ALA A 98 -0.03 -14.19 -1.48
CA ALA A 98 0.43 -15.55 -1.72
C ALA A 98 -0.72 -16.51 -2.07
N SER A 99 -1.88 -16.33 -1.44
CA SER A 99 -3.10 -17.09 -1.77
C SER A 99 -3.55 -16.83 -3.21
N LYS A 100 -3.42 -15.60 -3.71
CA LYS A 100 -3.72 -15.25 -5.11
C LYS A 100 -2.67 -15.74 -6.09
N ALA A 101 -1.43 -15.91 -5.62
CA ALA A 101 -0.32 -16.43 -6.41
C ALA A 101 -0.27 -17.96 -6.47
N ASP A 102 -1.19 -18.67 -5.78
CA ASP A 102 -1.13 -20.14 -5.56
C ASP A 102 0.21 -20.58 -4.96
N MET A 103 0.75 -19.77 -4.03
CA MET A 103 2.04 -20.02 -3.36
C MET A 103 1.87 -20.64 -1.96
N LEU A 104 0.64 -20.83 -1.50
CA LEU A 104 0.37 -21.49 -0.22
C LEU A 104 0.44 -23.01 -0.41
N ASP A 105 0.92 -23.71 0.62
CA ASP A 105 0.88 -25.18 0.68
C ASP A 105 -0.54 -25.71 0.94
N GLU A 106 -0.68 -27.05 1.02
CA GLU A 106 -1.97 -27.72 1.26
C GLU A 106 -2.57 -27.35 2.63
N ASP A 107 -1.72 -26.99 3.60
CA ASP A 107 -2.12 -26.54 4.94
C ASP A 107 -2.46 -25.02 4.97
N GLY A 108 -2.38 -24.32 3.84
CA GLY A 108 -2.61 -22.89 3.76
C GLY A 108 -1.46 -22.02 4.30
N ARG A 109 -0.27 -22.60 4.48
CA ARG A 109 0.93 -21.90 4.97
C ARG A 109 1.77 -21.38 3.81
N LEU A 110 2.42 -20.25 4.03
CA LEU A 110 3.38 -19.72 3.06
C LEU A 110 4.75 -20.39 3.25
N PRO A 111 5.23 -21.18 2.27
CA PRO A 111 6.59 -21.69 2.28
C PRO A 111 7.59 -20.53 2.36
N ASN A 112 8.64 -20.70 3.18
CA ASN A 112 9.69 -19.68 3.34
C ASN A 112 9.21 -18.33 3.92
N ILE A 113 8.16 -18.32 4.74
CA ILE A 113 7.65 -17.11 5.40
C ILE A 113 8.74 -16.35 6.17
N LYS A 114 9.71 -17.07 6.75
CA LYS A 114 10.85 -16.46 7.45
C LYS A 114 11.68 -15.58 6.53
N GLY A 115 11.93 -16.03 5.30
CA GLY A 115 12.67 -15.25 4.31
C GLY A 115 11.92 -14.01 3.88
N ALA A 116 10.59 -14.11 3.72
CA ALA A 116 9.74 -12.98 3.36
C ALA A 116 9.71 -11.92 4.47
N LEU A 117 9.48 -12.32 5.73
CA LEU A 117 9.51 -11.40 6.89
C LEU A 117 10.89 -10.77 7.10
N MET A 118 11.97 -11.52 6.84
CA MET A 118 13.32 -10.99 6.95
C MET A 118 13.60 -9.93 5.87
N ALA A 119 13.14 -10.13 4.65
CA ALA A 119 13.25 -9.14 3.58
C ALA A 119 12.47 -7.86 3.91
N ASP A 120 11.28 -8.00 4.46
CA ASP A 120 10.42 -6.90 4.91
C ASP A 120 11.11 -6.10 6.04
N SER A 121 11.60 -6.78 7.07
CA SER A 121 12.32 -6.15 8.20
C SER A 121 13.59 -5.42 7.74
N ILE A 122 14.36 -6.00 6.83
CA ILE A 122 15.54 -5.35 6.27
C ILE A 122 15.12 -4.12 5.46
N GLY A 123 14.06 -4.25 4.64
CA GLY A 123 13.48 -3.13 3.90
C GLY A 123 13.08 -1.98 4.81
N THR A 124 12.38 -2.27 5.91
CA THR A 124 11.96 -1.27 6.92
C THR A 124 13.17 -0.60 7.58
N CYS A 125 14.22 -1.35 7.94
CA CYS A 125 15.45 -0.77 8.48
C CYS A 125 16.14 0.17 7.47
N VAL A 126 16.22 -0.23 6.21
CA VAL A 126 16.77 0.64 5.14
C VAL A 126 15.88 1.87 4.94
N GLY A 127 14.56 1.70 4.94
CA GLY A 127 13.60 2.79 4.86
C GLY A 127 13.76 3.80 5.98
N ALA A 128 13.95 3.35 7.22
CA ALA A 128 14.19 4.22 8.37
C ALA A 128 15.47 5.07 8.20
N VAL A 129 16.55 4.52 7.63
CA VAL A 129 17.77 5.28 7.32
C VAL A 129 17.52 6.28 6.20
N LEU A 130 16.74 5.91 5.19
CA LEU A 130 16.38 6.81 4.09
C LEU A 130 15.37 7.90 4.52
N GLY A 131 14.73 7.75 5.68
CA GLY A 131 13.73 8.68 6.20
C GLY A 131 12.34 8.47 5.60
N THR A 132 12.04 7.25 5.13
CA THR A 132 10.69 6.85 4.68
C THR A 132 9.88 6.26 5.84
N SER A 133 8.58 6.10 5.64
CA SER A 133 7.76 5.27 6.51
C SER A 133 8.17 3.80 6.42
N THR A 134 7.57 2.92 7.27
CA THR A 134 7.82 1.48 7.19
C THR A 134 7.65 0.95 5.77
N THR A 135 8.52 0.03 5.38
CA THR A 135 8.45 -0.64 4.08
C THR A 135 7.78 -1.98 4.28
N THR A 136 6.49 -2.04 3.98
CA THR A 136 5.68 -3.24 4.15
C THR A 136 5.26 -3.83 2.81
N THR A 137 4.77 -5.05 2.81
CA THR A 137 4.21 -5.70 1.62
C THR A 137 2.91 -5.02 1.21
N PHE A 138 2.84 -4.53 -0.02
CA PHE A 138 1.67 -3.81 -0.54
C PHE A 138 0.55 -4.74 -1.01
N VAL A 139 -0.67 -4.44 -0.61
CA VAL A 139 -1.90 -5.12 -1.04
C VAL A 139 -2.08 -5.04 -2.56
N GLU A 140 -1.66 -3.95 -3.17
CA GLU A 140 -1.69 -3.70 -4.61
C GLU A 140 -0.88 -4.71 -5.41
N SER A 141 0.07 -5.41 -4.78
CA SER A 141 0.82 -6.53 -5.37
C SER A 141 -0.11 -7.63 -5.87
N ALA A 142 -1.31 -7.78 -5.28
CA ALA A 142 -2.33 -8.72 -5.75
C ALA A 142 -2.76 -8.43 -7.19
N SER A 143 -2.74 -7.17 -7.63
CA SER A 143 -3.06 -6.81 -9.01
C SER A 143 -1.99 -7.30 -9.99
N GLY A 144 -0.71 -7.16 -9.64
CA GLY A 144 0.41 -7.68 -10.43
C GLY A 144 0.42 -9.21 -10.50
N VAL A 145 0.05 -9.88 -9.40
CA VAL A 145 -0.08 -11.33 -9.35
C VAL A 145 -1.22 -11.83 -10.24
N THR A 146 -2.36 -11.15 -10.27
CA THR A 146 -3.50 -11.50 -11.14
C THR A 146 -3.17 -11.33 -12.63
N GLU A 147 -2.25 -10.44 -12.97
CA GLU A 147 -1.73 -10.27 -14.34
C GLU A 147 -0.61 -11.28 -14.69
N GLY A 148 -0.21 -12.13 -13.75
CA GLY A 148 0.74 -13.23 -13.95
C GLY A 148 2.14 -13.02 -13.36
N GLY A 149 2.36 -11.95 -12.60
CA GLY A 149 3.63 -11.70 -11.90
C GLY A 149 3.79 -12.65 -10.70
N ARG A 150 4.80 -13.55 -10.73
CA ARG A 150 4.98 -14.59 -9.70
C ARG A 150 6.43 -14.79 -9.27
N THR A 151 7.32 -13.93 -9.70
CA THR A 151 8.76 -14.09 -9.44
C THR A 151 9.35 -12.82 -8.85
N GLY A 152 10.51 -12.94 -8.20
CA GLY A 152 11.28 -11.80 -7.70
C GLY A 152 11.64 -10.77 -8.78
N LEU A 153 11.66 -11.17 -10.07
CA LEU A 153 11.87 -10.24 -11.18
C LEU A 153 10.73 -9.21 -11.27
N THR A 154 9.50 -9.60 -10.99
CA THR A 154 8.36 -8.67 -10.91
C THR A 154 8.61 -7.61 -9.84
N ALA A 155 9.03 -8.00 -8.64
CA ALA A 155 9.34 -7.09 -7.55
C ALA A 155 10.52 -6.16 -7.90
N MET A 156 11.58 -6.68 -8.50
CA MET A 156 12.72 -5.87 -8.95
C MET A 156 12.30 -4.84 -10.01
N THR A 157 11.50 -5.25 -10.98
CA THR A 157 10.97 -4.33 -12.02
C THR A 157 10.13 -3.22 -11.39
N THR A 158 9.26 -3.58 -10.45
CA THR A 158 8.45 -2.60 -9.69
C THR A 158 9.36 -1.64 -8.93
N GLY A 159 10.39 -2.12 -8.24
CA GLY A 159 11.36 -1.27 -7.54
C GLY A 159 12.08 -0.29 -8.47
N VAL A 160 12.53 -0.74 -9.64
CA VAL A 160 13.13 0.15 -10.66
C VAL A 160 12.13 1.18 -11.14
N LEU A 161 10.87 0.80 -11.39
CA LEU A 161 9.83 1.73 -11.78
C LEU A 161 9.53 2.77 -10.69
N PHE A 162 9.55 2.39 -9.42
CA PHE A 162 9.45 3.36 -8.31
C PHE A 162 10.61 4.35 -8.30
N LEU A 163 11.86 3.89 -8.50
CA LEU A 163 13.00 4.80 -8.61
C LEU A 163 12.86 5.76 -9.79
N LEU A 164 12.38 5.29 -10.94
CA LEU A 164 12.11 6.17 -12.07
C LEU A 164 10.95 7.13 -11.78
N ALA A 165 9.92 6.68 -11.06
CA ALA A 165 8.78 7.48 -10.67
C ALA A 165 9.16 8.66 -9.77
N THR A 166 10.27 8.59 -9.01
CA THR A 166 10.76 9.75 -8.25
C THR A 166 11.13 10.93 -9.13
N ILE A 167 11.67 10.67 -10.32
CA ILE A 167 11.98 11.71 -11.31
C ILE A 167 10.70 12.31 -11.89
N PHE A 168 9.65 11.51 -12.03
CA PHE A 168 8.33 11.91 -12.52
C PHE A 168 7.37 12.27 -11.38
N SER A 169 7.89 12.54 -10.18
CA SER A 169 7.06 12.82 -9.01
C SER A 169 6.02 13.93 -9.22
N PRO A 170 6.30 15.06 -9.91
CA PRO A 170 5.28 16.08 -10.13
C PRO A 170 4.08 15.58 -10.93
N LEU A 171 4.31 14.61 -11.84
CA LEU A 171 3.23 14.00 -12.61
C LEU A 171 2.39 13.06 -11.76
N PHE A 172 3.03 12.18 -11.00
CA PHE A 172 2.32 11.16 -10.19
C PHE A 172 1.58 11.78 -9.00
N LEU A 173 2.10 12.85 -8.41
CA LEU A 173 1.45 13.56 -7.31
C LEU A 173 0.14 14.27 -7.70
N THR A 174 -0.09 14.50 -9.00
CA THR A 174 -1.36 15.08 -9.47
C THR A 174 -2.46 14.04 -9.70
N ILE A 175 -2.16 12.74 -9.60
CA ILE A 175 -3.18 11.69 -9.70
C ILE A 175 -4.08 11.76 -8.46
N PRO A 176 -5.37 12.10 -8.62
CA PRO A 176 -6.24 12.34 -7.47
C PRO A 176 -6.69 11.03 -6.82
N SER A 177 -7.03 11.11 -5.53
CA SER A 177 -7.51 9.95 -4.77
C SER A 177 -8.81 9.35 -5.33
N PHE A 178 -9.67 10.15 -5.96
CA PHE A 178 -10.87 9.63 -6.61
C PHE A 178 -10.57 8.75 -7.84
N ALA A 179 -9.37 8.86 -8.43
CA ALA A 179 -8.94 7.98 -9.51
C ALA A 179 -8.32 6.67 -8.98
N THR A 180 -7.68 6.69 -7.81
CA THR A 180 -7.02 5.53 -7.22
C THR A 180 -7.93 4.71 -6.30
N ALA A 181 -8.89 5.34 -5.61
CA ALA A 181 -9.79 4.67 -4.68
C ALA A 181 -10.58 3.50 -5.30
N PRO A 182 -11.13 3.59 -6.53
CA PRO A 182 -11.79 2.44 -7.14
C PRO A 182 -10.86 1.27 -7.40
N ALA A 183 -9.57 1.52 -7.67
CA ALA A 183 -8.57 0.47 -7.83
C ALA A 183 -8.33 -0.27 -6.51
N LEU A 184 -8.22 0.46 -5.40
CA LEU A 184 -8.07 -0.13 -4.06
C LEU A 184 -9.30 -0.96 -3.66
N ILE A 185 -10.52 -0.51 -3.98
CA ILE A 185 -11.74 -1.27 -3.74
C ILE A 185 -11.70 -2.60 -4.50
N ILE A 186 -11.25 -2.59 -5.75
CA ILE A 186 -11.14 -3.81 -6.57
C ILE A 186 -10.07 -4.76 -6.02
N VAL A 187 -8.93 -4.23 -5.59
CA VAL A 187 -7.88 -5.03 -4.95
C VAL A 187 -8.41 -5.66 -3.67
N GLY A 188 -9.10 -4.89 -2.82
CA GLY A 188 -9.77 -5.40 -1.62
C GLY A 188 -10.76 -6.51 -1.95
N PHE A 189 -11.57 -6.35 -3.00
CA PHE A 189 -12.48 -7.39 -3.48
C PHE A 189 -11.73 -8.68 -3.87
N TYR A 190 -10.60 -8.59 -4.55
CA TYR A 190 -9.79 -9.78 -4.87
C TYR A 190 -9.27 -10.50 -3.63
N MET A 191 -9.01 -9.77 -2.54
CA MET A 191 -8.52 -10.35 -1.28
C MET A 191 -9.65 -10.95 -0.42
N MET A 192 -10.89 -10.49 -0.58
CA MET A 192 -12.03 -11.03 0.16
C MET A 192 -12.25 -12.54 -0.02
N GLY A 193 -11.72 -13.12 -1.10
CA GLY A 193 -11.79 -14.57 -1.32
C GLY A 193 -11.15 -15.40 -0.20
N SER A 194 -10.21 -14.84 0.55
CA SER A 194 -9.60 -15.51 1.71
C SER A 194 -10.54 -15.56 2.92
N ALA A 195 -11.46 -14.61 3.07
CA ALA A 195 -12.42 -14.57 4.15
C ALA A 195 -13.43 -15.74 4.11
N ILE A 196 -13.66 -16.31 2.92
CA ILE A 196 -14.56 -17.48 2.75
C ILE A 196 -14.01 -18.74 3.45
N LYS A 197 -12.69 -18.79 3.70
CA LYS A 197 -12.03 -19.92 4.35
C LYS A 197 -12.20 -19.91 5.87
N ILE A 198 -12.71 -18.83 6.46
CA ILE A 198 -12.96 -18.70 7.90
C ILE A 198 -14.19 -19.52 8.26
N ASP A 199 -14.07 -20.40 9.25
CA ASP A 199 -15.23 -21.12 9.78
C ASP A 199 -16.00 -20.24 10.78
N PHE A 200 -17.03 -19.55 10.27
CA PHE A 200 -17.90 -18.73 11.11
C PHE A 200 -18.81 -19.54 12.06
N ASN A 201 -18.88 -20.88 11.93
CA ASN A 201 -19.59 -21.72 12.87
C ASN A 201 -18.74 -22.05 14.10
N ASP A 202 -17.41 -21.95 14.00
CA ASP A 202 -16.53 -22.02 15.15
C ASP A 202 -16.41 -20.65 15.82
N PRO A 203 -16.91 -20.44 17.05
CA PRO A 203 -16.82 -19.17 17.76
C PRO A 203 -15.39 -18.68 17.97
N SER A 204 -14.40 -19.58 18.02
CA SER A 204 -12.99 -19.24 18.22
C SER A 204 -12.37 -18.55 17.01
N GLU A 205 -12.87 -18.83 15.80
CA GLU A 205 -12.46 -18.17 14.56
C GLU A 205 -13.44 -17.05 14.16
N GLY A 206 -14.74 -17.35 14.25
CA GLY A 206 -15.80 -16.44 13.77
C GLY A 206 -15.90 -15.13 14.55
N ILE A 207 -15.77 -15.15 15.89
CA ILE A 207 -15.87 -13.93 16.69
C ILE A 207 -14.69 -12.97 16.41
N PRO A 208 -13.43 -13.38 16.44
CA PRO A 208 -12.31 -12.50 16.08
C PRO A 208 -12.42 -11.96 14.66
N ALA A 209 -12.81 -12.80 13.70
CA ALA A 209 -12.97 -12.38 12.30
C ALA A 209 -14.08 -11.33 12.16
N PHE A 210 -15.22 -11.53 12.79
CA PHE A 210 -16.33 -10.58 12.80
C PHE A 210 -15.92 -9.24 13.42
N LEU A 211 -15.25 -9.28 14.56
CA LEU A 211 -14.78 -8.06 15.24
C LEU A 211 -13.76 -7.31 14.38
N THR A 212 -12.85 -8.01 13.73
CA THR A 212 -11.86 -7.40 12.82
C THR A 212 -12.53 -6.74 11.62
N ILE A 213 -13.46 -7.42 10.95
CA ILE A 213 -14.20 -6.89 9.80
C ILE A 213 -15.01 -5.65 10.17
N LEU A 214 -15.57 -5.61 11.39
CA LEU A 214 -16.37 -4.49 11.86
C LEU A 214 -15.50 -3.33 12.37
N ALA A 215 -14.49 -3.63 13.19
CA ALA A 215 -13.71 -2.63 13.91
C ALA A 215 -12.72 -1.88 13.01
N MET A 216 -12.02 -2.57 12.13
CA MET A 216 -10.99 -1.93 11.28
C MET A 216 -11.52 -0.78 10.43
N PRO A 217 -12.63 -0.94 9.65
CA PRO A 217 -13.16 0.17 8.86
C PRO A 217 -13.72 1.30 9.72
N THR A 218 -14.30 1.00 10.90
CA THR A 218 -14.92 2.01 11.77
C THR A 218 -13.90 2.78 12.60
N ALA A 219 -12.81 2.12 13.01
CA ALA A 219 -11.74 2.75 13.77
C ALA A 219 -10.69 3.46 12.88
N TYR A 220 -10.70 3.24 11.57
CA TYR A 220 -9.65 3.69 10.64
C TYR A 220 -8.24 3.28 11.11
N SER A 221 -8.13 2.15 11.80
CA SER A 221 -6.89 1.65 12.38
C SER A 221 -6.80 0.13 12.30
N ILE A 222 -5.57 -0.35 12.19
CA ILE A 222 -5.22 -1.78 12.27
C ILE A 222 -4.98 -2.19 13.73
N SER A 223 -4.70 -1.22 14.61
CA SER A 223 -4.39 -1.41 16.04
C SER A 223 -5.63 -1.34 16.93
#